data_12babb63c3db0836a20fe074fa45c8f1
#
_entry.id   12babb63c3db0836a20fe074fa45c8f1
#
_cell.length_a   1.000
_cell.length_b   1.000
_cell.length_c   1.000
_cell.angle_alpha   90.00
_cell.angle_beta   90.00
_cell.angle_gamma   90.00
#
_symmetry.space_group_name_H-M   'P 1'
#
loop_
_entity.id
_entity.type
_entity.pdbx_description
1 polymer ?
#
loop_
_entity_poly.entity_id
_entity_poly.type
_entity_poly.pdbx_seq_one_letter_code
_entity_poly.pdbx_strand_id
1 'polypeptide(L)'
;MNNNPIQWYPGHMAKAKRLIKENVDKVDIIYEIIDSRIPLSSKIKDKEIDELVSSKPRILIMTKSDLCDLNKTNQWIKYYEDMGYKVVLVDLVNNRGLNKILDVTNLLLKELDKKREEKGLKKRSYRALIIGIPNVGKSTLINRLVGKKAAITGDRPGVTKSLSWIRINDNIDLLDSPGILWPKLDNETEAYNLASFSAIKEEILPIGKVACYILDTLYKKYENNLKERYGINSFDIDDVIPTYELIGKKRGCLIKGGEVDYDKVSSIIIKDLREGRLGRVTFDEVK
;
A
#
# COMPACT_ATOMS: atom_id res chain seq x y z
N MET A 1 1.96 -8.86 28.25
CA MET A 1 1.90 -8.93 26.78
C MET A 1 3.33 -9.09 26.27
N ASN A 2 3.63 -10.19 25.56
CA ASN A 2 5.00 -10.45 25.09
C ASN A 2 5.37 -9.45 23.99
N ASN A 3 6.23 -8.51 24.32
CA ASN A 3 6.83 -7.52 23.42
C ASN A 3 7.89 -8.13 22.47
N ASN A 4 7.63 -9.30 21.89
CA ASN A 4 8.51 -9.80 20.83
C ASN A 4 8.15 -9.10 19.52
N PRO A 5 9.05 -8.26 18.97
CA PRO A 5 8.81 -7.61 17.68
C PRO A 5 8.59 -8.70 16.63
N ILE A 6 7.52 -8.54 15.84
CA ILE A 6 7.21 -9.43 14.73
C ILE A 6 8.37 -9.32 13.73
N GLN A 7 9.25 -10.33 13.71
CA GLN A 7 10.37 -10.40 12.77
C GLN A 7 9.90 -11.14 11.53
N TRP A 8 9.74 -10.41 10.44
CA TRP A 8 9.42 -10.98 9.14
C TRP A 8 10.25 -10.32 8.06
N TYR A 9 11.33 -10.98 7.67
CA TYR A 9 12.21 -10.49 6.61
C TYR A 9 12.59 -11.60 5.63
N PRO A 10 11.81 -11.80 4.56
CA PRO A 10 12.15 -12.77 3.53
C PRO A 10 13.46 -12.41 2.82
N GLY A 11 14.32 -13.38 2.53
CA GLY A 11 15.60 -13.16 1.84
C GLY A 11 15.49 -12.44 0.48
N HIS A 12 14.32 -12.55 -0.19
CA HIS A 12 14.07 -11.82 -1.43
C HIS A 12 13.98 -10.29 -1.23
N MET A 13 13.62 -9.80 -0.03
CA MET A 13 13.61 -8.36 0.27
C MET A 13 15.01 -7.79 0.48
N ALA A 14 15.91 -8.55 1.13
CA ALA A 14 17.32 -8.18 1.21
C ALA A 14 17.95 -8.08 -0.18
N LYS A 15 17.63 -9.05 -1.06
CA LYS A 15 18.07 -9.02 -2.46
C LYS A 15 17.50 -7.79 -3.18
N ALA A 16 16.23 -7.46 -2.99
CA ALA A 16 15.60 -6.30 -3.61
C ALA A 16 16.27 -4.98 -3.16
N LYS A 17 16.54 -4.81 -1.86
CA LYS A 17 17.28 -3.64 -1.33
C LYS A 17 18.65 -3.50 -1.97
N ARG A 18 19.42 -4.59 -2.10
CA ARG A 18 20.72 -4.59 -2.76
C ARG A 18 20.61 -4.15 -4.22
N LEU A 19 19.69 -4.74 -4.98
CA LEU A 19 19.46 -4.41 -6.38
C LEU A 19 19.06 -2.94 -6.59
N ILE A 20 18.26 -2.37 -5.68
CA ILE A 20 17.90 -0.95 -5.71
C ILE A 20 19.17 -0.10 -5.52
N LYS A 21 20.00 -0.38 -4.50
CA LYS A 21 21.25 0.34 -4.26
C LYS A 21 22.19 0.30 -5.46
N GLU A 22 22.33 -0.83 -6.13
CA GLU A 22 23.16 -1.01 -7.33
C GLU A 22 22.67 -0.23 -8.57
N ASN A 23 21.41 0.19 -8.57
CA ASN A 23 20.80 0.87 -9.71
C ASN A 23 20.32 2.30 -9.43
N VAL A 24 20.39 2.78 -8.19
CA VAL A 24 19.89 4.12 -7.81
C VAL A 24 20.60 5.25 -8.56
N ASP A 25 21.88 5.10 -8.87
CA ASP A 25 22.63 6.13 -9.63
C ASP A 25 22.13 6.29 -11.08
N LYS A 26 21.47 5.27 -11.62
CA LYS A 26 20.92 5.27 -12.98
C LYS A 26 19.58 5.97 -13.09
N VAL A 27 18.92 6.31 -11.96
CA VAL A 27 17.59 6.91 -11.94
C VAL A 27 17.64 8.41 -11.61
N ASP A 28 16.66 9.14 -12.10
CA ASP A 28 16.55 10.58 -11.94
C ASP A 28 15.54 10.95 -10.83
N ILE A 29 14.54 10.09 -10.59
CA ILE A 29 13.43 10.34 -9.66
C ILE A 29 12.91 9.04 -9.05
N ILE A 30 12.35 9.13 -7.85
CA ILE A 30 11.74 8.02 -7.11
C ILE A 30 10.22 8.20 -7.05
N TYR A 31 9.48 7.15 -7.40
CA TYR A 31 8.05 7.02 -7.15
C TYR A 31 7.84 6.10 -5.96
N GLU A 32 7.57 6.68 -4.79
CA GLU A 32 7.20 5.93 -3.58
C GLU A 32 5.70 5.73 -3.56
N ILE A 33 5.26 4.46 -3.60
CA ILE A 33 3.85 4.10 -3.66
C ILE A 33 3.36 3.67 -2.29
N ILE A 34 2.27 4.29 -1.84
CA ILE A 34 1.60 3.96 -0.58
C ILE A 34 0.11 3.69 -0.80
N ASP A 35 -0.51 3.00 0.15
CA ASP A 35 -1.95 2.70 0.15
C ASP A 35 -2.71 3.79 0.94
N SER A 36 -3.65 4.48 0.31
CA SER A 36 -4.42 5.57 0.94
C SER A 36 -5.27 5.14 2.14
N ARG A 37 -5.49 3.82 2.32
CA ARG A 37 -6.22 3.28 3.47
C ARG A 37 -5.35 3.15 4.73
N ILE A 38 -4.03 3.08 4.53
CA ILE A 38 -3.00 2.97 5.58
C ILE A 38 -1.77 3.82 5.22
N PRO A 39 -1.93 5.15 5.11
CA PRO A 39 -0.89 6.03 4.57
C PRO A 39 0.41 6.01 5.36
N LEU A 40 0.34 5.95 6.69
CA LEU A 40 1.51 5.86 7.57
C LEU A 40 2.12 4.47 7.55
N SER A 41 1.30 3.44 7.77
CA SER A 41 1.74 2.06 7.88
C SER A 41 2.32 1.52 6.55
N SER A 42 1.88 2.04 5.40
CA SER A 42 2.38 1.63 4.09
C SER A 42 3.55 2.45 3.56
N LYS A 43 3.90 3.58 4.20
CA LYS A 43 5.05 4.39 3.81
C LYS A 43 6.35 3.74 4.27
N ILE A 44 7.36 3.73 3.39
CA ILE A 44 8.70 3.31 3.79
C ILE A 44 9.26 4.34 4.77
N LYS A 45 9.85 3.88 5.88
CA LYS A 45 10.46 4.77 6.88
C LYS A 45 11.54 5.62 6.25
N ASP A 46 11.58 6.92 6.56
CA ASP A 46 12.50 7.86 5.91
C ASP A 46 13.95 7.43 6.05
N LYS A 47 14.38 6.96 7.20
CA LYS A 47 15.73 6.41 7.40
C LYS A 47 16.04 5.25 6.43
N GLU A 48 15.11 4.33 6.26
CA GLU A 48 15.29 3.16 5.39
C GLU A 48 15.33 3.56 3.90
N ILE A 49 14.51 4.54 3.50
CA ILE A 49 14.47 4.99 2.11
C ILE A 49 15.68 5.87 1.80
N ASP A 50 16.11 6.74 2.72
CA ASP A 50 17.27 7.61 2.51
C ASP A 50 18.56 6.80 2.36
N GLU A 51 18.69 5.69 3.10
CA GLU A 51 19.77 4.73 2.91
C GLU A 51 19.77 4.03 1.54
N LEU A 52 18.58 3.94 0.91
CA LEU A 52 18.41 3.25 -0.36
C LEU A 52 18.58 4.17 -1.57
N VAL A 53 18.03 5.39 -1.52
CA VAL A 53 17.84 6.21 -2.73
C VAL A 53 18.56 7.56 -2.67
N SER A 54 19.24 7.85 -1.56
CA SER A 54 20.00 9.10 -1.38
C SER A 54 19.10 10.36 -1.56
N SER A 55 19.68 11.46 -2.03
CA SER A 55 19.00 12.75 -2.23
C SER A 55 18.21 12.88 -3.55
N LYS A 56 17.75 11.77 -4.13
CA LYS A 56 16.96 11.82 -5.37
C LYS A 56 15.59 12.48 -5.14
N PRO A 57 15.10 13.31 -6.07
CA PRO A 57 13.73 13.81 -6.02
C PRO A 57 12.73 12.66 -5.85
N ARG A 58 11.70 12.87 -5.02
CA ARG A 58 10.73 11.83 -4.68
C ARG A 58 9.30 12.35 -4.79
N ILE A 59 8.43 11.54 -5.39
CA ILE A 59 6.98 11.74 -5.40
C ILE A 59 6.35 10.63 -4.55
N LEU A 60 5.51 11.03 -3.59
CA LEU A 60 4.68 10.11 -2.82
C LEU A 60 3.36 9.91 -3.57
N ILE A 61 3.14 8.70 -4.10
CA ILE A 61 1.94 8.38 -4.87
C ILE A 61 1.01 7.53 -4.01
N MET A 62 -0.13 8.12 -3.64
CA MET A 62 -1.17 7.49 -2.84
C MET A 62 -2.17 6.79 -3.76
N THR A 63 -2.20 5.47 -3.72
CA THR A 63 -3.09 4.63 -4.54
C THR A 63 -4.38 4.27 -3.79
N LYS A 64 -5.30 3.59 -4.49
CA LYS A 64 -6.57 3.06 -3.94
C LYS A 64 -7.49 4.14 -3.35
N SER A 65 -7.49 5.31 -3.97
CA SER A 65 -8.38 6.41 -3.57
C SER A 65 -9.87 6.10 -3.76
N ASP A 66 -10.18 5.10 -4.57
CA ASP A 66 -11.51 4.52 -4.73
C ASP A 66 -12.02 3.79 -3.48
N LEU A 67 -11.13 3.33 -2.61
CA LEU A 67 -11.40 2.52 -1.40
C LEU A 67 -11.15 3.27 -0.09
N CYS A 68 -10.59 4.47 -0.12
CA CYS A 68 -10.23 5.21 1.10
C CYS A 68 -11.30 6.21 1.54
N ASP A 69 -11.25 6.59 2.82
CA ASP A 69 -11.93 7.76 3.35
C ASP A 69 -11.23 9.03 2.87
N LEU A 70 -11.86 9.76 1.93
CA LEU A 70 -11.25 10.93 1.31
C LEU A 70 -10.98 12.07 2.29
N ASN A 71 -11.80 12.24 3.34
CA ASN A 71 -11.59 13.29 4.32
C ASN A 71 -10.29 13.05 5.12
N LYS A 72 -10.11 11.82 5.63
CA LYS A 72 -8.87 11.44 6.31
C LYS A 72 -7.68 11.42 5.36
N THR A 73 -7.87 10.96 4.13
CA THR A 73 -6.80 10.95 3.12
C THR A 73 -6.33 12.35 2.76
N ASN A 74 -7.22 13.35 2.68
CA ASN A 74 -6.84 14.75 2.45
C ASN A 74 -6.04 15.33 3.63
N GLN A 75 -6.32 14.91 4.87
CA GLN A 75 -5.49 15.28 6.02
C GLN A 75 -4.07 14.71 5.89
N TRP A 76 -3.95 13.45 5.44
CA TRP A 76 -2.66 12.81 5.18
C TRP A 76 -1.89 13.48 4.03
N ILE A 77 -2.57 13.88 2.95
CA ILE A 77 -1.95 14.63 1.86
C ILE A 77 -1.33 15.90 2.41
N LYS A 78 -2.12 16.70 3.14
CA LYS A 78 -1.64 17.93 3.75
C LYS A 78 -0.45 17.68 4.70
N TYR A 79 -0.56 16.68 5.57
CA TYR A 79 0.52 16.30 6.48
C TYR A 79 1.84 16.02 5.76
N TYR A 80 1.81 15.26 4.67
CA TYR A 80 3.01 14.96 3.90
C TYR A 80 3.50 16.17 3.10
N GLU A 81 2.60 17.01 2.57
CA GLU A 81 2.98 18.26 1.90
C GLU A 81 3.65 19.26 2.86
N ASP A 82 3.16 19.37 4.08
CA ASP A 82 3.76 20.19 5.14
C ASP A 82 5.15 19.67 5.54
N MET A 83 5.42 18.38 5.40
CA MET A 83 6.75 17.77 5.52
C MET A 83 7.65 17.96 4.28
N GLY A 84 7.16 18.62 3.23
CA GLY A 84 7.92 18.91 2.00
C GLY A 84 7.81 17.85 0.90
N TYR A 85 6.97 16.81 1.06
CA TYR A 85 6.74 15.82 -0.01
C TYR A 85 5.91 16.41 -1.15
N LYS A 86 6.14 15.94 -2.36
CA LYS A 86 5.19 16.09 -3.46
C LYS A 86 4.27 14.88 -3.46
N VAL A 87 2.97 15.12 -3.25
CA VAL A 87 1.97 14.05 -3.10
C VAL A 87 1.04 14.02 -4.31
N VAL A 88 0.77 12.82 -4.83
CA VAL A 88 -0.20 12.60 -5.90
C VAL A 88 -1.16 11.49 -5.50
N LEU A 89 -2.44 11.81 -5.38
CA LEU A 89 -3.51 10.85 -5.14
C LEU A 89 -4.01 10.27 -6.46
N VAL A 90 -4.09 8.92 -6.57
CA VAL A 90 -4.51 8.24 -7.80
C VAL A 90 -5.59 7.19 -7.54
N ASP A 91 -6.53 7.11 -8.49
CA ASP A 91 -7.51 6.05 -8.61
C ASP A 91 -7.15 5.20 -9.85
N LEU A 92 -6.58 4.03 -9.60
CA LEU A 92 -6.12 3.14 -10.65
C LEU A 92 -7.26 2.34 -11.30
N VAL A 93 -8.42 2.27 -10.66
CA VAL A 93 -9.62 1.62 -11.23
C VAL A 93 -10.22 2.52 -12.30
N ASN A 94 -10.40 3.80 -12.01
CA ASN A 94 -11.02 4.78 -12.89
C ASN A 94 -10.02 5.65 -13.67
N ASN A 95 -8.72 5.32 -13.63
CA ASN A 95 -7.62 6.06 -14.30
C ASN A 95 -7.55 7.56 -13.93
N ARG A 96 -7.86 7.93 -12.69
CA ARG A 96 -7.82 9.32 -12.23
C ARG A 96 -6.47 9.66 -11.59
N GLY A 97 -5.97 10.85 -11.84
CA GLY A 97 -4.73 11.36 -11.24
C GLY A 97 -3.43 10.91 -11.93
N LEU A 98 -3.47 10.04 -12.95
CA LEU A 98 -2.26 9.55 -13.63
C LEU A 98 -1.45 10.66 -14.29
N ASN A 99 -2.11 11.61 -14.97
CA ASN A 99 -1.43 12.72 -15.63
C ASN A 99 -0.69 13.62 -14.63
N LYS A 100 -1.22 13.78 -13.40
CA LYS A 100 -0.56 14.57 -12.36
C LYS A 100 0.82 14.02 -11.97
N ILE A 101 1.04 12.70 -12.10
CA ILE A 101 2.36 12.10 -11.85
C ILE A 101 3.37 12.67 -12.86
N LEU A 102 3.00 12.74 -14.14
CA LEU A 102 3.86 13.27 -15.20
C LEU A 102 4.14 14.76 -15.01
N ASP A 103 3.11 15.54 -14.67
CA ASP A 103 3.22 17.00 -14.42
C ASP A 103 4.18 17.27 -13.27
N VAL A 104 4.04 16.57 -12.14
CA VAL A 104 4.91 16.71 -10.96
C VAL A 104 6.32 16.22 -11.28
N THR A 105 6.48 15.15 -12.08
CA THR A 105 7.79 14.67 -12.53
C THR A 105 8.51 15.74 -13.33
N ASN A 106 7.84 16.33 -14.33
CA ASN A 106 8.41 17.40 -15.15
C ASN A 106 8.79 18.62 -14.29
N LEU A 107 7.95 19.00 -13.32
CA LEU A 107 8.24 20.10 -12.41
C LEU A 107 9.52 19.85 -11.59
N LEU A 108 9.64 18.65 -10.99
CA LEU A 108 10.78 18.30 -10.13
C LEU A 108 12.10 18.15 -10.91
N LEU A 109 12.04 17.74 -12.18
CA LEU A 109 13.22 17.49 -12.98
C LEU A 109 13.61 18.67 -13.90
N LYS A 110 12.89 19.78 -13.83
CA LYS A 110 13.18 20.99 -14.62
C LYS A 110 14.63 21.51 -14.44
N GLU A 111 15.13 21.49 -13.21
CA GLU A 111 16.52 21.87 -12.92
C GLU A 111 17.54 20.89 -13.49
N LEU A 112 17.20 19.61 -13.54
CA LEU A 112 18.04 18.58 -14.15
C LEU A 112 18.15 18.80 -15.66
N ASP A 113 17.05 19.16 -16.32
CA ASP A 113 17.05 19.45 -17.76
C ASP A 113 17.91 20.65 -18.08
N LYS A 114 17.79 21.76 -17.33
CA LYS A 114 18.65 22.93 -17.50
C LYS A 114 20.13 22.60 -17.38
N LYS A 115 20.53 21.86 -16.33
CA LYS A 115 21.91 21.41 -16.13
C LYS A 115 22.42 20.52 -17.27
N ARG A 116 21.53 19.76 -17.91
CA ARG A 116 21.89 18.92 -19.09
C ARG A 116 22.09 19.78 -20.34
N GLU A 117 21.19 20.72 -20.58
CA GLU A 117 21.27 21.68 -21.69
C GLU A 117 22.55 22.52 -21.62
N GLU A 118 22.88 23.05 -20.44
CA GLU A 118 24.13 23.80 -20.20
C GLU A 118 25.41 22.99 -20.50
N LYS A 119 25.35 21.66 -20.32
CA LYS A 119 26.43 20.72 -20.63
C LYS A 119 26.40 20.21 -22.09
N GLY A 120 25.48 20.72 -22.92
CA GLY A 120 25.32 20.27 -24.31
C GLY A 120 24.86 18.83 -24.47
N LEU A 121 24.27 18.22 -23.42
CA LEU A 121 23.80 16.84 -23.44
C LEU A 121 22.44 16.73 -24.15
N LYS A 122 22.30 15.70 -25.00
CA LYS A 122 21.03 15.42 -25.66
C LYS A 122 19.92 15.09 -24.64
N LYS A 123 18.71 15.57 -24.92
CA LYS A 123 17.53 15.22 -24.17
C LYS A 123 17.32 13.70 -24.23
N ARG A 124 17.05 13.06 -23.08
CA ARG A 124 16.67 11.65 -22.96
C ARG A 124 15.45 11.50 -22.09
N SER A 125 14.81 10.34 -22.13
CA SER A 125 13.76 9.97 -21.19
C SER A 125 14.25 10.05 -19.74
N TYR A 126 13.38 10.51 -18.83
CA TYR A 126 13.63 10.41 -17.40
C TYR A 126 13.59 8.96 -16.96
N ARG A 127 14.43 8.62 -16.02
CA ARG A 127 14.48 7.30 -15.41
C ARG A 127 13.89 7.35 -14.01
N ALA A 128 12.71 6.77 -13.85
CA ALA A 128 12.03 6.70 -12.56
C ALA A 128 12.20 5.31 -11.95
N LEU A 129 12.48 5.23 -10.65
CA LEU A 129 12.43 3.99 -9.88
C LEU A 129 11.13 3.96 -9.09
N ILE A 130 10.35 2.88 -9.21
CA ILE A 130 9.16 2.66 -8.41
C ILE A 130 9.49 1.79 -7.21
N ILE A 131 9.15 2.25 -6.01
CA ILE A 131 9.33 1.53 -4.74
C ILE A 131 8.05 1.57 -3.92
N GLY A 132 7.93 0.68 -2.96
CA GLY A 132 6.81 0.60 -2.02
C GLY A 132 6.68 -0.81 -1.47
N ILE A 133 5.92 -0.96 -0.43
CA ILE A 133 5.64 -2.26 0.18
C ILE A 133 4.84 -3.17 -0.76
N PRO A 134 4.73 -4.48 -0.47
CA PRO A 134 3.88 -5.36 -1.27
C PRO A 134 2.42 -4.87 -1.32
N ASN A 135 1.74 -5.15 -2.43
CA ASN A 135 0.29 -4.94 -2.65
C ASN A 135 -0.24 -3.50 -2.58
N VAL A 136 0.62 -2.49 -2.53
CA VAL A 136 0.20 -1.08 -2.62
C VAL A 136 -0.20 -0.62 -4.02
N GLY A 137 -0.12 -1.49 -5.03
CA GLY A 137 -0.57 -1.16 -6.40
C GLY A 137 0.53 -0.76 -7.38
N LYS A 138 1.83 -1.02 -7.09
CA LYS A 138 2.95 -0.70 -8.00
C LYS A 138 2.74 -1.24 -9.42
N SER A 139 2.58 -2.56 -9.57
CA SER A 139 2.40 -3.19 -10.89
C SER A 139 1.12 -2.74 -11.59
N THR A 140 0.06 -2.43 -10.82
CA THR A 140 -1.17 -1.87 -11.38
C THR A 140 -0.92 -0.46 -11.93
N LEU A 141 -0.22 0.39 -11.17
CA LEU A 141 0.16 1.73 -11.64
C LEU A 141 1.00 1.66 -12.92
N ILE A 142 2.01 0.79 -12.97
CA ILE A 142 2.83 0.57 -14.16
C ILE A 142 1.95 0.23 -15.36
N ASN A 143 1.08 -0.76 -15.23
CA ASN A 143 0.19 -1.20 -16.31
C ASN A 143 -0.75 -0.09 -16.78
N ARG A 144 -1.22 0.77 -15.87
CA ARG A 144 -2.05 1.94 -16.22
C ARG A 144 -1.24 3.02 -16.95
N LEU A 145 -0.02 3.28 -16.52
CA LEU A 145 0.85 4.26 -17.18
C LEU A 145 1.28 3.81 -18.58
N VAL A 146 1.53 2.52 -18.77
CA VAL A 146 1.90 1.95 -20.09
C VAL A 146 0.68 1.79 -21.02
N GLY A 147 -0.53 1.75 -20.47
CA GLY A 147 -1.76 1.48 -21.23
C GLY A 147 -1.93 0.02 -21.68
N LYS A 148 -1.04 -0.88 -21.24
CA LYS A 148 -1.09 -2.33 -21.52
C LYS A 148 -0.50 -3.14 -20.37
N LYS A 149 -0.70 -4.46 -20.38
CA LYS A 149 -0.14 -5.36 -19.38
C LYS A 149 1.38 -5.52 -19.57
N ALA A 150 2.18 -4.71 -18.88
CA ALA A 150 3.64 -4.71 -18.94
C ALA A 150 4.28 -5.29 -17.67
N ALA A 151 3.59 -5.22 -16.52
CA ALA A 151 4.03 -5.80 -15.26
C ALA A 151 3.05 -6.86 -14.76
N ILE A 152 3.55 -7.87 -14.03
CA ILE A 152 2.72 -8.92 -13.45
C ILE A 152 2.01 -8.36 -12.21
N THR A 153 0.69 -8.46 -12.19
CA THR A 153 -0.15 -8.07 -11.05
C THR A 153 -0.61 -9.29 -10.26
N GLY A 154 -0.75 -9.17 -8.95
CA GLY A 154 -1.31 -10.21 -8.09
C GLY A 154 -1.44 -9.71 -6.66
N ASP A 155 -2.38 -10.31 -5.90
CA ASP A 155 -2.71 -9.90 -4.53
C ASP A 155 -1.83 -10.59 -3.46
N ARG A 156 -0.81 -11.35 -3.90
CA ARG A 156 0.13 -12.03 -2.99
C ARG A 156 1.46 -11.29 -2.92
N PRO A 157 2.08 -11.13 -1.73
CA PRO A 157 3.41 -10.56 -1.60
C PRO A 157 4.47 -11.35 -2.40
N GLY A 158 5.38 -10.65 -3.11
CA GLY A 158 6.50 -11.27 -3.83
C GLY A 158 6.21 -11.68 -5.27
N VAL A 159 5.19 -11.11 -5.92
CA VAL A 159 4.86 -11.35 -7.34
C VAL A 159 5.99 -10.86 -8.25
N THR A 160 6.52 -9.64 -8.03
CA THR A 160 7.69 -9.12 -8.75
C THR A 160 8.97 -9.61 -8.09
N LYS A 161 9.84 -10.32 -8.82
CA LYS A 161 11.04 -10.99 -8.28
C LYS A 161 12.36 -10.35 -8.69
N SER A 162 12.36 -9.46 -9.69
CA SER A 162 13.56 -8.84 -10.26
C SER A 162 13.29 -7.41 -10.68
N LEU A 163 14.36 -6.59 -10.79
CA LEU A 163 14.27 -5.27 -11.42
C LEU A 163 14.14 -5.41 -12.93
N SER A 164 13.26 -4.62 -13.53
CA SER A 164 13.11 -4.56 -14.99
C SER A 164 12.80 -3.14 -15.45
N TRP A 165 13.46 -2.71 -16.55
CA TRP A 165 13.12 -1.45 -17.20
C TRP A 165 11.90 -1.59 -18.07
N ILE A 166 10.94 -0.67 -17.89
CA ILE A 166 9.70 -0.62 -18.63
C ILE A 166 9.55 0.79 -19.21
N ARG A 167 9.45 0.90 -20.52
CA ARG A 167 9.19 2.18 -21.19
C ARG A 167 7.72 2.55 -21.02
N ILE A 168 7.45 3.67 -20.35
CA ILE A 168 6.10 4.18 -20.16
C ILE A 168 5.65 4.97 -21.39
N ASN A 169 6.48 5.91 -21.81
CA ASN A 169 6.30 6.74 -23.01
C ASN A 169 7.66 7.27 -23.47
N ASP A 170 7.69 8.18 -24.43
CA ASP A 170 8.95 8.75 -24.94
C ASP A 170 9.70 9.59 -23.90
N ASN A 171 9.06 9.97 -22.82
CA ASN A 171 9.63 10.84 -21.79
C ASN A 171 10.05 10.09 -20.50
N ILE A 172 9.54 8.88 -20.25
CA ILE A 172 9.79 8.15 -18.98
C ILE A 172 10.05 6.67 -19.22
N ASP A 173 11.20 6.23 -18.74
CA ASP A 173 11.54 4.82 -18.51
C ASP A 173 11.42 4.53 -17.02
N LEU A 174 10.73 3.46 -16.65
CA LEU A 174 10.47 3.11 -15.26
C LEU A 174 11.16 1.80 -14.89
N LEU A 175 11.87 1.81 -13.77
CA LEU A 175 12.47 0.62 -13.18
C LEU A 175 11.50 0.04 -12.15
N ASP A 176 10.87 -1.09 -12.48
CA ASP A 176 9.99 -1.82 -11.56
C ASP A 176 10.83 -2.54 -10.51
N SER A 177 10.43 -2.45 -9.26
CA SER A 177 11.07 -3.13 -8.15
C SER A 177 10.13 -4.07 -7.40
N PRO A 178 10.68 -5.19 -6.86
CA PRO A 178 9.94 -5.99 -5.90
C PRO A 178 9.46 -5.14 -4.72
N GLY A 179 8.33 -5.52 -4.11
CA GLY A 179 7.89 -4.89 -2.87
C GLY A 179 8.94 -5.06 -1.78
N ILE A 180 9.28 -3.96 -1.12
CA ILE A 180 10.21 -3.96 0.01
C ILE A 180 9.49 -3.56 1.28
N LEU A 181 9.78 -4.27 2.36
CA LEU A 181 9.31 -3.97 3.70
C LEU A 181 10.52 -3.98 4.63
N TRP A 182 10.48 -3.23 5.71
CA TRP A 182 11.56 -3.23 6.71
C TRP A 182 11.50 -4.48 7.61
N PRO A 183 12.65 -4.90 8.16
CA PRO A 183 12.74 -6.15 8.92
C PRO A 183 11.97 -6.14 10.23
N LYS A 184 11.76 -4.96 10.82
CA LYS A 184 11.14 -4.79 12.12
C LYS A 184 9.99 -3.80 12.02
N LEU A 185 8.80 -4.24 12.42
CA LEU A 185 7.65 -3.37 12.56
C LEU A 185 7.73 -2.67 13.93
N ASP A 186 7.39 -1.37 13.97
CA ASP A 186 7.59 -0.56 15.18
C ASP A 186 6.59 -0.91 16.27
N ASN A 187 5.38 -1.28 15.87
CA ASN A 187 4.31 -1.59 16.82
C ASN A 187 3.30 -2.59 16.22
N GLU A 188 2.47 -3.10 17.09
CA GLU A 188 1.44 -4.10 16.76
C GLU A 188 0.37 -3.54 15.81
N THR A 189 -0.03 -2.27 15.97
CA THR A 189 -1.00 -1.59 15.10
C THR A 189 -0.52 -1.56 13.65
N GLU A 190 0.74 -1.21 13.42
CA GLU A 190 1.35 -1.23 12.09
C GLU A 190 1.30 -2.64 11.48
N ALA A 191 1.62 -3.67 12.27
CA ALA A 191 1.58 -5.05 11.81
C ALA A 191 0.17 -5.49 11.41
N TYR A 192 -0.84 -5.16 12.22
CA TYR A 192 -2.24 -5.47 11.90
C TYR A 192 -2.76 -4.68 10.71
N ASN A 193 -2.39 -3.39 10.56
CA ASN A 193 -2.72 -2.62 9.38
C ASN A 193 -2.16 -3.28 8.12
N LEU A 194 -0.86 -3.63 8.12
CA LEU A 194 -0.21 -4.28 7.00
C LEU A 194 -0.81 -5.65 6.65
N ALA A 195 -1.19 -6.44 7.66
CA ALA A 195 -1.87 -7.73 7.47
C ALA A 195 -3.28 -7.56 6.90
N SER A 196 -4.05 -6.61 7.43
CA SER A 196 -5.41 -6.31 6.97
C SER A 196 -5.46 -5.99 5.47
N PHE A 197 -4.43 -5.32 4.94
CA PHE A 197 -4.35 -4.91 3.54
C PHE A 197 -3.35 -5.71 2.69
N SER A 198 -3.02 -6.95 3.10
CA SER A 198 -2.18 -7.93 2.36
C SER A 198 -0.73 -7.48 2.11
N ALA A 199 -0.21 -6.51 2.85
CA ALA A 199 1.18 -6.07 2.68
C ALA A 199 2.18 -7.08 3.25
N ILE A 200 1.76 -7.89 4.22
CA ILE A 200 2.49 -9.03 4.77
C ILE A 200 1.72 -10.33 4.54
N LYS A 201 2.42 -11.46 4.61
CA LYS A 201 1.82 -12.78 4.41
C LYS A 201 0.85 -13.12 5.52
N GLU A 202 -0.23 -13.81 5.18
CA GLU A 202 -1.29 -14.20 6.12
C GLU A 202 -0.79 -15.14 7.23
N GLU A 203 0.26 -15.93 6.97
CA GLU A 203 0.83 -16.86 7.95
C GLU A 203 1.60 -16.17 9.11
N ILE A 204 1.84 -14.85 9.00
CA ILE A 204 2.61 -14.10 10.01
C ILE A 204 1.78 -13.77 11.25
N LEU A 205 0.50 -13.51 11.06
CA LEU A 205 -0.45 -13.22 12.14
C LEU A 205 -1.63 -14.18 12.05
N PRO A 206 -2.13 -14.68 13.20
CA PRO A 206 -3.35 -15.51 13.22
C PRO A 206 -4.51 -14.78 12.56
N ILE A 207 -5.15 -15.41 11.59
CA ILE A 207 -6.22 -14.80 10.78
C ILE A 207 -7.37 -14.26 11.63
N GLY A 208 -7.74 -14.98 12.70
CA GLY A 208 -8.75 -14.55 13.64
C GLY A 208 -8.39 -13.24 14.35
N LYS A 209 -7.12 -13.06 14.75
CA LYS A 209 -6.67 -11.81 15.37
C LYS A 209 -6.72 -10.62 14.41
N VAL A 210 -6.38 -10.85 13.14
CA VAL A 210 -6.48 -9.80 12.10
C VAL A 210 -7.95 -9.42 11.88
N ALA A 211 -8.85 -10.39 11.81
CA ALA A 211 -10.28 -10.13 11.65
C ALA A 211 -10.89 -9.40 12.86
N CYS A 212 -10.54 -9.79 14.10
CA CYS A 212 -10.95 -9.08 15.31
C CYS A 212 -10.44 -7.62 15.32
N TYR A 213 -9.17 -7.40 14.94
CA TYR A 213 -8.61 -6.05 14.81
C TYR A 213 -9.37 -5.20 13.79
N ILE A 214 -9.75 -5.79 12.65
CA ILE A 214 -10.56 -5.10 11.63
C ILE A 214 -11.92 -4.71 12.20
N LEU A 215 -12.63 -5.64 12.87
CA LEU A 215 -13.92 -5.36 13.47
C LEU A 215 -13.84 -4.27 14.53
N ASP A 216 -12.87 -4.33 15.43
CA ASP A 216 -12.64 -3.31 16.48
C ASP A 216 -12.34 -1.93 15.88
N THR A 217 -11.46 -1.88 14.87
CA THR A 217 -11.12 -0.64 14.19
C THR A 217 -12.32 -0.02 13.48
N LEU A 218 -13.12 -0.85 12.79
CA LEU A 218 -14.31 -0.39 12.10
C LEU A 218 -15.41 0.02 13.08
N TYR A 219 -15.59 -0.70 14.17
CA TYR A 219 -16.58 -0.34 15.18
C TYR A 219 -16.29 1.03 15.80
N LYS A 220 -15.01 1.30 16.10
CA LYS A 220 -14.55 2.59 16.68
C LYS A 220 -14.61 3.76 15.68
N LYS A 221 -14.41 3.52 14.39
CA LYS A 221 -14.20 4.59 13.41
C LYS A 221 -15.29 4.65 12.31
N TYR A 222 -15.97 3.54 12.04
CA TYR A 222 -16.87 3.34 10.91
C TYR A 222 -18.02 2.40 11.27
N GLU A 223 -18.66 2.58 12.42
CA GLU A 223 -19.72 1.71 12.96
C GLU A 223 -20.82 1.42 11.95
N ASN A 224 -21.29 2.45 11.22
CA ASN A 224 -22.33 2.31 10.21
C ASN A 224 -21.98 1.28 9.12
N ASN A 225 -20.71 1.15 8.75
CA ASN A 225 -20.28 0.19 7.74
C ASN A 225 -20.50 -1.26 8.20
N LEU A 226 -20.25 -1.54 9.48
CA LEU A 226 -20.52 -2.86 10.08
C LEU A 226 -22.01 -3.14 10.17
N LYS A 227 -22.80 -2.13 10.52
CA LYS A 227 -24.27 -2.25 10.59
C LYS A 227 -24.85 -2.53 9.21
N GLU A 228 -24.45 -1.80 8.19
CA GLU A 228 -24.91 -1.98 6.82
C GLU A 228 -24.53 -3.35 6.26
N ARG A 229 -23.25 -3.76 6.44
CA ARG A 229 -22.72 -4.98 5.84
C ARG A 229 -23.18 -6.24 6.56
N TYR A 230 -23.06 -6.25 7.89
CA TYR A 230 -23.26 -7.44 8.72
C TYR A 230 -24.47 -7.36 9.64
N GLY A 231 -25.06 -6.17 9.84
CA GLY A 231 -26.15 -5.97 10.80
C GLY A 231 -25.67 -5.88 12.25
N ILE A 232 -24.38 -5.57 12.47
CA ILE A 232 -23.78 -5.43 13.79
C ILE A 232 -24.19 -4.09 14.37
N ASN A 233 -24.88 -4.10 15.52
CA ASN A 233 -25.27 -2.89 16.26
C ASN A 233 -24.40 -2.66 17.50
N SER A 234 -23.68 -3.70 17.96
CA SER A 234 -22.73 -3.63 19.07
C SER A 234 -21.61 -4.63 18.82
N PHE A 235 -20.43 -4.31 19.27
CA PHE A 235 -19.25 -5.18 19.17
C PHE A 235 -18.46 -5.09 20.47
N ASP A 236 -18.10 -6.24 21.00
CA ASP A 236 -17.21 -6.37 22.16
C ASP A 236 -15.98 -7.17 21.74
N ILE A 237 -14.79 -6.56 21.92
CA ILE A 237 -13.51 -7.21 21.57
C ILE A 237 -13.15 -8.33 22.53
N ASP A 238 -13.68 -8.31 23.76
CA ASP A 238 -13.45 -9.32 24.78
C ASP A 238 -14.41 -10.52 24.63
N ASP A 239 -15.56 -10.33 23.94
CA ASP A 239 -16.51 -11.38 23.58
C ASP A 239 -16.93 -11.29 22.10
N VAL A 240 -16.06 -11.77 21.22
CA VAL A 240 -16.28 -11.74 19.76
C VAL A 240 -17.22 -12.82 19.23
N ILE A 241 -17.53 -13.83 20.03
CA ILE A 241 -18.33 -15.01 19.60
C ILE A 241 -19.69 -14.62 19.05
N PRO A 242 -20.52 -13.79 19.72
CA PRO A 242 -21.83 -13.41 19.19
C PRO A 242 -21.76 -12.72 17.82
N THR A 243 -20.72 -11.89 17.62
CA THR A 243 -20.49 -11.19 16.35
C THR A 243 -20.10 -12.17 15.24
N TYR A 244 -19.23 -13.13 15.52
CA TYR A 244 -18.84 -14.16 14.56
C TYR A 244 -20.01 -15.06 14.19
N GLU A 245 -20.86 -15.43 15.17
CA GLU A 245 -22.10 -16.18 14.94
C GLU A 245 -23.06 -15.43 13.99
N LEU A 246 -23.25 -14.12 14.24
CA LEU A 246 -24.09 -13.29 13.40
C LEU A 246 -23.57 -13.22 11.96
N ILE A 247 -22.27 -12.93 11.78
CA ILE A 247 -21.64 -12.87 10.47
C ILE A 247 -21.69 -14.23 9.79
N GLY A 248 -21.35 -15.31 10.51
CA GLY A 248 -21.31 -16.68 9.99
C GLY A 248 -22.66 -17.12 9.44
N LYS A 249 -23.73 -16.91 10.18
CA LYS A 249 -25.11 -17.20 9.75
C LYS A 249 -25.52 -16.35 8.54
N LYS A 250 -25.24 -15.03 8.59
CA LYS A 250 -25.61 -14.10 7.52
C LYS A 250 -24.83 -14.36 6.22
N ARG A 251 -23.59 -14.83 6.30
CA ARG A 251 -22.70 -15.05 5.15
C ARG A 251 -22.59 -16.51 4.70
N GLY A 252 -23.30 -17.41 5.37
CA GLY A 252 -23.28 -18.84 5.05
C GLY A 252 -21.92 -19.50 5.34
N CYS A 253 -21.23 -19.05 6.40
CA CYS A 253 -19.99 -19.65 6.86
C CYS A 253 -20.27 -20.77 7.85
N LEU A 254 -20.87 -21.85 7.36
CA LEU A 254 -21.29 -22.98 8.20
C LEU A 254 -20.52 -24.22 7.80
N ILE A 255 -20.22 -25.08 8.80
CA ILE A 255 -19.71 -26.43 8.63
C ILE A 255 -20.86 -27.45 8.69
N LYS A 256 -20.54 -28.72 8.47
CA LYS A 256 -21.51 -29.82 8.58
C LYS A 256 -22.02 -29.88 10.02
N GLY A 257 -23.35 -29.81 10.17
CA GLY A 257 -24.01 -29.72 11.47
C GLY A 257 -24.59 -28.33 11.81
N GLY A 258 -24.31 -27.32 10.98
CA GLY A 258 -24.89 -25.98 11.14
C GLY A 258 -24.10 -25.05 12.08
N GLU A 259 -22.97 -25.50 12.58
CA GLU A 259 -22.06 -24.68 13.40
C GLU A 259 -21.30 -23.67 12.52
N VAL A 260 -20.89 -22.54 13.11
CA VAL A 260 -20.16 -21.48 12.40
C VAL A 260 -18.69 -21.87 12.22
N ASP A 261 -18.22 -21.71 11.00
CA ASP A 261 -16.81 -21.83 10.61
C ASP A 261 -16.11 -20.48 10.88
N TYR A 262 -15.45 -20.33 12.02
CA TYR A 262 -14.80 -19.10 12.45
C TYR A 262 -13.62 -18.69 11.56
N ASP A 263 -12.87 -19.64 10.99
CA ASP A 263 -11.78 -19.32 10.06
C ASP A 263 -12.33 -18.76 8.75
N LYS A 264 -13.43 -19.31 8.27
CA LYS A 264 -14.13 -18.82 7.10
C LYS A 264 -14.74 -17.43 7.34
N VAL A 265 -15.28 -17.18 8.54
CA VAL A 265 -15.77 -15.84 8.96
C VAL A 265 -14.60 -14.84 8.93
N SER A 266 -13.47 -15.18 9.54
CA SER A 266 -12.28 -14.33 9.56
C SER A 266 -11.81 -14.01 8.14
N SER A 267 -11.75 -15.02 7.26
CA SER A 267 -11.39 -14.87 5.85
C SER A 267 -12.33 -13.92 5.10
N ILE A 268 -13.64 -14.01 5.35
CA ILE A 268 -14.65 -13.14 4.73
C ILE A 268 -14.50 -11.70 5.21
N ILE A 269 -14.30 -11.45 6.50
CA ILE A 269 -14.10 -10.10 7.06
C ILE A 269 -12.91 -9.42 6.37
N ILE A 270 -11.77 -10.10 6.29
CA ILE A 270 -10.56 -9.60 5.66
C ILE A 270 -10.80 -9.33 4.16
N LYS A 271 -11.44 -10.27 3.47
CA LYS A 271 -11.78 -10.13 2.06
C LYS A 271 -12.71 -8.95 1.81
N ASP A 272 -13.77 -8.80 2.60
CA ASP A 272 -14.75 -7.73 2.47
C ASP A 272 -14.10 -6.34 2.69
N LEU A 273 -13.14 -6.23 3.62
CA LEU A 273 -12.34 -5.02 3.81
C LEU A 273 -11.50 -4.70 2.56
N ARG A 274 -10.76 -5.68 2.05
CA ARG A 274 -9.85 -5.52 0.91
C ARG A 274 -10.57 -5.14 -0.37
N GLU A 275 -11.77 -5.69 -0.58
CA GLU A 275 -12.61 -5.43 -1.74
C GLU A 275 -13.51 -4.19 -1.58
N GLY A 276 -13.41 -3.44 -0.48
CA GLY A 276 -14.20 -2.23 -0.22
C GLY A 276 -15.67 -2.48 0.12
N ARG A 277 -16.06 -3.72 0.42
CA ARG A 277 -17.43 -4.07 0.81
C ARG A 277 -17.80 -3.60 2.23
N LEU A 278 -16.81 -3.19 3.00
CA LEU A 278 -16.93 -2.54 4.31
C LEU A 278 -16.85 -1.00 4.20
N GLY A 279 -17.18 -0.45 3.01
CA GLY A 279 -17.15 0.98 2.76
C GLY A 279 -15.73 1.53 2.52
N ARG A 280 -15.66 2.85 2.39
CA ARG A 280 -14.39 3.58 2.22
C ARG A 280 -13.79 3.86 3.59
N VAL A 281 -12.56 3.40 3.81
CA VAL A 281 -11.92 3.46 5.13
C VAL A 281 -10.46 3.92 5.05
N THR A 282 -9.99 4.58 6.09
CA THR A 282 -8.58 4.89 6.33
C THR A 282 -8.27 4.60 7.79
N PHE A 283 -7.38 3.64 8.05
CA PHE A 283 -7.12 3.11 9.40
C PHE A 283 -6.12 3.98 10.17
N ASP A 284 -5.10 4.48 9.48
CA ASP A 284 -4.12 5.39 10.09
C ASP A 284 -4.74 6.77 10.38
N GLU A 285 -4.27 7.43 11.43
CA GLU A 285 -4.68 8.77 11.84
C GLU A 285 -3.48 9.71 11.88
N VAL A 286 -3.67 10.93 11.39
CA VAL A 286 -2.70 12.01 11.57
C VAL A 286 -2.72 12.40 13.05
N LYS A 287 -1.53 12.38 13.70
CA LYS A 287 -1.38 12.75 15.10
C LYS A 287 -1.25 14.26 15.26
#